data_ef31d7dbba6b0667cde3494f78953bca
#
_entry.id   ef31d7dbba6b0667cde3494f78953bca
#
_cell.length_a   1.000
_cell.length_b   1.000
_cell.length_c   1.000
_cell.angle_alpha   90.00
_cell.angle_beta   90.00
_cell.angle_gamma   90.00
#
_symmetry.space_group_name_H-M   'P 1'
#
loop_
_entity.id
_entity.type
_entity.pdbx_description
1 polymer ?
#
loop_
_entity_poly.entity_id
_entity_poly.type
_entity_poly.pdbx_seq_one_letter_code
_entity_poly.pdbx_strand_id
1 'polypeptide(L)'
;MTLPVPARSLTLALLVLPLASACVSGLARKDEGALNYVDYAGEPVDTARTLGEINGWTPVSRNQLVIWTGVNEAWLLKVWDTCRDLTFANAISVTRAGRQVSRFDTVRVAEERCQITEIRAVDVKQMKADRKAANAAP
;
A
#
# COMPACT_ATOMS: atom_id res chain seq x y z
N MET A 1 -32.83 66.40 48.43
CA MET A 1 -31.49 66.23 47.80
C MET A 1 -31.28 64.76 47.53
N THR A 2 -31.63 64.32 46.38
CA THR A 2 -31.50 62.94 45.88
C THR A 2 -30.62 62.90 44.67
N LEU A 3 -29.46 62.31 44.83
CA LEU A 3 -28.48 62.12 43.72
C LEU A 3 -28.84 60.90 42.91
N PRO A 4 -28.88 60.93 41.62
CA PRO A 4 -29.13 59.79 40.84
C PRO A 4 -27.82 58.96 40.65
N VAL A 5 -27.95 57.65 40.88
CA VAL A 5 -26.89 56.66 40.65
C VAL A 5 -26.85 56.33 39.16
N PRO A 6 -25.72 56.42 38.51
CA PRO A 6 -25.63 55.97 37.11
C PRO A 6 -25.61 54.44 37.03
N ALA A 7 -26.54 53.92 36.25
CA ALA A 7 -26.60 52.51 35.90
C ALA A 7 -25.39 52.16 35.00
N ARG A 8 -24.50 51.32 35.51
CA ARG A 8 -23.44 50.70 34.71
C ARG A 8 -24.03 49.58 33.89
N SER A 9 -24.18 49.85 32.60
CA SER A 9 -24.47 48.81 31.61
C SER A 9 -23.30 47.89 31.53
N LEU A 10 -23.45 46.66 32.06
CA LEU A 10 -22.56 45.54 31.78
C LEU A 10 -22.88 45.04 30.37
N THR A 11 -22.12 45.48 29.41
CA THR A 11 -22.07 44.85 28.08
C THR A 11 -21.34 43.52 28.21
N LEU A 12 -22.15 42.46 28.25
CA LEU A 12 -21.64 41.07 28.18
C LEU A 12 -21.14 40.83 26.75
N ALA A 13 -19.85 41.01 26.53
CA ALA A 13 -19.22 40.66 25.30
C ALA A 13 -19.20 39.12 25.16
N LEU A 14 -20.16 38.62 24.38
CA LEU A 14 -20.21 37.20 24.02
C LEU A 14 -19.04 36.92 23.09
N LEU A 15 -17.99 36.34 23.67
CA LEU A 15 -16.82 35.87 22.91
C LEU A 15 -17.26 34.62 22.15
N VAL A 16 -17.70 34.80 20.91
CA VAL A 16 -17.93 33.67 19.99
C VAL A 16 -16.56 33.17 19.57
N LEU A 17 -16.07 32.10 20.21
CA LEU A 17 -14.96 31.35 19.69
C LEU A 17 -15.40 30.66 18.39
N PRO A 18 -14.75 30.91 17.27
CA PRO A 18 -14.94 30.07 16.11
C PRO A 18 -14.39 28.69 16.47
N LEU A 19 -15.27 27.69 16.59
CA LEU A 19 -14.84 26.29 16.49
C LEU A 19 -14.22 26.13 15.10
N ALA A 20 -12.91 26.24 15.04
CA ALA A 20 -12.17 25.74 13.90
C ALA A 20 -12.47 24.24 13.86
N SER A 21 -13.45 23.84 13.05
CA SER A 21 -13.59 22.48 12.58
C SER A 21 -12.30 22.15 11.87
N ALA A 22 -11.34 21.65 12.63
CA ALA A 22 -10.25 20.90 12.04
C ALA A 22 -10.92 19.72 11.32
N CYS A 23 -11.17 19.89 10.03
CA CYS A 23 -11.28 18.77 9.15
C CYS A 23 -9.99 17.99 9.35
N VAL A 24 -10.03 17.01 10.24
CA VAL A 24 -9.14 15.88 10.16
C VAL A 24 -9.45 15.32 8.79
N SER A 25 -8.73 15.81 7.81
CA SER A 25 -8.50 15.11 6.57
C SER A 25 -7.90 13.79 7.03
N GLY A 26 -8.80 12.84 7.33
CA GLY A 26 -8.39 11.47 7.45
C GLY A 26 -7.45 11.30 6.29
N LEU A 27 -6.27 10.84 6.56
CA LEU A 27 -5.34 10.39 5.56
C LEU A 27 -6.09 9.36 4.72
N ALA A 28 -6.97 9.84 3.82
CA ALA A 28 -7.13 9.19 2.58
C ALA A 28 -5.69 9.10 2.10
N ARG A 29 -5.07 7.94 2.30
CA ARG A 29 -4.00 7.53 1.46
C ARG A 29 -4.56 7.80 0.07
N LYS A 30 -4.25 8.98 -0.44
CA LYS A 30 -4.27 9.22 -1.83
C LYS A 30 -3.39 8.10 -2.31
N ASP A 31 -3.98 7.11 -2.92
CA ASP A 31 -3.29 6.20 -3.81
C ASP A 31 -2.78 7.08 -4.96
N GLU A 32 -1.82 7.92 -4.62
CA GLU A 32 -1.05 8.69 -5.58
C GLU A 32 -0.28 7.65 -6.37
N GLY A 33 -0.96 7.18 -7.42
CA GLY A 33 -0.45 6.14 -8.28
C GLY A 33 -0.16 4.90 -7.46
N ALA A 34 -1.18 4.14 -7.05
CA ALA A 34 -1.01 2.74 -6.83
C ALA A 34 -0.25 2.24 -8.05
N LEU A 35 1.06 2.07 -7.88
CA LEU A 35 1.93 1.61 -8.96
C LEU A 35 1.30 0.33 -9.42
N ASN A 36 0.71 0.36 -10.61
CA ASN A 36 0.11 -0.82 -11.16
C ASN A 36 1.24 -1.76 -11.58
N TYR A 37 1.72 -2.56 -10.64
CA TYR A 37 2.79 -3.52 -10.90
C TYR A 37 2.51 -4.42 -12.10
N VAL A 38 1.23 -4.57 -12.44
CA VAL A 38 0.79 -5.37 -13.60
C VAL A 38 1.26 -4.74 -14.91
N ASP A 39 1.30 -3.41 -15.00
CA ASP A 39 1.75 -2.70 -16.21
C ASP A 39 3.26 -2.86 -16.47
N TYR A 40 4.02 -3.18 -15.43
CA TYR A 40 5.45 -3.42 -15.49
C TYR A 40 5.81 -4.90 -15.41
N ALA A 41 4.83 -5.79 -15.40
CA ALA A 41 5.04 -7.22 -15.34
C ALA A 41 5.32 -7.77 -16.74
N GLY A 42 6.43 -8.48 -16.86
CA GLY A 42 6.81 -9.17 -18.08
C GLY A 42 5.97 -10.43 -18.36
N GLU A 43 6.44 -11.25 -19.29
CA GLU A 43 5.77 -12.51 -19.62
C GLU A 43 5.77 -13.49 -18.44
N PRO A 44 4.75 -14.35 -18.34
CA PRO A 44 4.70 -15.40 -17.35
C PRO A 44 5.87 -16.38 -17.48
N VAL A 45 6.42 -16.79 -16.35
CA VAL A 45 7.45 -17.82 -16.26
C VAL A 45 7.04 -18.91 -15.29
N ASP A 46 7.53 -20.12 -15.48
CA ASP A 46 7.26 -21.24 -14.58
C ASP A 46 8.06 -21.16 -13.28
N THR A 47 9.22 -20.52 -13.33
CA THR A 47 10.14 -20.43 -12.19
C THR A 47 10.85 -19.09 -12.19
N ALA A 48 10.82 -18.40 -11.07
CA ALA A 48 11.62 -17.23 -10.80
C ALA A 48 12.91 -17.63 -10.10
N ARG A 49 14.05 -17.21 -10.64
CA ARG A 49 15.33 -17.28 -9.93
C ARG A 49 15.57 -15.93 -9.27
N THR A 50 15.60 -15.91 -7.96
CA THR A 50 15.82 -14.69 -7.18
C THR A 50 17.31 -14.51 -6.89
N LEU A 51 17.79 -13.27 -7.00
CA LEU A 51 19.17 -12.94 -6.67
C LEU A 51 19.41 -12.97 -5.16
N GLY A 52 18.38 -12.62 -4.39
CA GLY A 52 18.43 -12.54 -2.94
C GLY A 52 17.31 -13.28 -2.22
N GLU A 53 17.29 -13.07 -0.91
CA GLU A 53 16.18 -13.50 -0.07
C GLU A 53 14.95 -12.62 -0.29
N ILE A 54 13.77 -13.15 0.00
CA ILE A 54 12.56 -12.33 0.02
C ILE A 54 12.65 -11.40 1.23
N ASN A 55 12.80 -10.12 0.98
CA ASN A 55 12.97 -9.09 2.01
C ASN A 55 11.76 -8.18 2.19
N GLY A 56 10.72 -8.38 1.39
CA GLY A 56 9.46 -7.66 1.48
C GLY A 56 8.42 -8.19 0.52
N TRP A 57 7.21 -7.70 0.70
CA TRP A 57 6.09 -8.00 -0.18
C TRP A 57 5.09 -6.85 -0.18
N THR A 58 4.27 -6.80 -1.22
CA THR A 58 3.23 -5.78 -1.40
C THR A 58 1.99 -6.44 -1.96
N PRO A 59 0.82 -6.35 -1.32
CA PRO A 59 -0.42 -6.80 -1.91
C PRO A 59 -0.79 -5.90 -3.09
N VAL A 60 -1.18 -6.49 -4.21
CA VAL A 60 -1.60 -5.77 -5.43
C VAL A 60 -3.10 -5.88 -5.61
N SER A 61 -3.64 -7.06 -5.43
CA SER A 61 -5.08 -7.33 -5.49
C SER A 61 -5.44 -8.51 -4.59
N ARG A 62 -6.69 -8.93 -4.66
CA ARG A 62 -7.19 -10.08 -3.88
C ARG A 62 -6.34 -11.35 -4.07
N ASN A 63 -5.83 -11.57 -5.27
CA ASN A 63 -5.09 -12.77 -5.65
C ASN A 63 -3.72 -12.47 -6.25
N GLN A 64 -3.21 -11.27 -6.08
CA GLN A 64 -1.90 -10.86 -6.60
C GLN A 64 -1.08 -10.15 -5.54
N LEU A 65 0.18 -10.47 -5.49
CA LEU A 65 1.17 -9.81 -4.63
C LEU A 65 2.51 -9.69 -5.36
N VAL A 66 3.28 -8.71 -4.98
CA VAL A 66 4.68 -8.57 -5.39
C VAL A 66 5.57 -9.01 -4.24
N ILE A 67 6.54 -9.86 -4.52
CA ILE A 67 7.64 -10.17 -3.60
C ILE A 67 8.89 -9.42 -4.03
N TRP A 68 9.61 -8.88 -3.06
CA TRP A 68 10.84 -8.14 -3.24
C TRP A 68 12.02 -9.00 -2.82
N THR A 69 12.98 -9.17 -3.72
CA THR A 69 14.18 -9.97 -3.52
C THR A 69 15.45 -9.15 -3.68
N GLY A 70 15.28 -7.86 -3.97
CA GLY A 70 16.36 -6.89 -4.07
C GLY A 70 15.82 -5.47 -4.28
N VAL A 71 16.71 -4.50 -4.31
CA VAL A 71 16.35 -3.08 -4.49
C VAL A 71 15.70 -2.81 -5.85
N ASN A 72 16.08 -3.56 -6.87
CA ASN A 72 15.57 -3.46 -8.24
C ASN A 72 15.09 -4.81 -8.76
N GLU A 73 14.79 -5.73 -7.88
CA GLU A 73 14.28 -7.05 -8.24
C GLU A 73 12.99 -7.33 -7.50
N ALA A 74 11.94 -7.54 -8.27
CA ALA A 74 10.63 -7.89 -7.76
C ALA A 74 9.91 -8.84 -8.71
N TRP A 75 9.03 -9.65 -8.15
CA TRP A 75 8.28 -10.66 -8.87
C TRP A 75 6.80 -10.55 -8.52
N LEU A 76 5.96 -10.40 -9.53
CA LEU A 76 4.51 -10.44 -9.38
C LEU A 76 4.07 -11.90 -9.36
N LEU A 77 3.46 -12.29 -8.27
CA LEU A 77 2.87 -13.61 -8.07
C LEU A 77 1.35 -13.51 -8.14
N LYS A 78 0.73 -14.39 -8.90
CA LYS A 78 -0.71 -14.61 -8.86
C LYS A 78 -0.98 -15.93 -8.14
N VAL A 79 -1.93 -15.92 -7.23
CA VAL A 79 -2.37 -17.11 -6.48
C VAL A 79 -3.80 -17.46 -6.84
N TRP A 80 -4.30 -18.61 -6.42
CA TRP A 80 -5.69 -18.98 -6.61
C TRP A 80 -6.65 -17.96 -5.98
N ASP A 81 -7.79 -17.75 -6.63
CA ASP A 81 -8.81 -16.79 -6.21
C ASP A 81 -9.48 -17.14 -4.87
N THR A 82 -9.26 -18.36 -4.39
CA THR A 82 -9.76 -18.83 -3.08
C THR A 82 -8.97 -18.27 -1.90
N CYS A 83 -7.83 -17.65 -2.15
CA CYS A 83 -7.00 -17.04 -1.12
C CYS A 83 -7.64 -15.72 -0.64
N ARG A 84 -8.31 -15.76 0.51
CA ARG A 84 -9.15 -14.64 0.98
C ARG A 84 -8.40 -13.57 1.73
N ASP A 85 -7.38 -13.97 2.47
CA ASP A 85 -6.73 -13.12 3.48
C ASP A 85 -5.53 -12.33 2.95
N LEU A 86 -5.18 -12.51 1.67
CA LEU A 86 -3.98 -11.88 1.10
C LEU A 86 -3.99 -10.35 1.24
N THR A 87 -5.13 -9.70 1.00
CA THR A 87 -5.25 -8.23 1.06
C THR A 87 -5.08 -7.68 2.47
N PHE A 88 -5.41 -8.48 3.49
CA PHE A 88 -5.37 -8.10 4.90
C PHE A 88 -4.21 -8.71 5.66
N ALA A 89 -3.34 -9.46 4.96
CA ALA A 89 -2.23 -10.13 5.58
C ALA A 89 -1.23 -9.13 6.20
N ASN A 90 -0.81 -9.42 7.42
CA ASN A 90 0.28 -8.68 8.08
C ASN A 90 1.65 -9.33 7.78
N ALA A 91 1.65 -10.60 7.49
CA ALA A 91 2.85 -11.36 7.14
C ALA A 91 2.50 -12.50 6.19
N ILE A 92 3.43 -12.83 5.33
CA ILE A 92 3.34 -13.98 4.44
C ILE A 92 4.61 -14.83 4.55
N SER A 93 4.53 -16.07 4.13
CA SER A 93 5.71 -16.87 3.79
C SER A 93 5.51 -17.53 2.43
N VAL A 94 6.59 -17.65 1.69
CA VAL A 94 6.59 -18.30 0.37
C VAL A 94 7.42 -19.56 0.46
N THR A 95 6.83 -20.69 0.12
CA THR A 95 7.61 -21.93 -0.02
C THR A 95 8.51 -21.81 -1.24
N ARG A 96 9.73 -22.26 -1.14
CA ARG A 96 10.69 -22.20 -2.23
C ARG A 96 11.82 -23.20 -2.04
N ALA A 97 12.41 -23.60 -3.14
CA ALA A 97 13.60 -24.43 -3.15
C ALA A 97 14.85 -23.55 -3.33
N GLY A 98 15.56 -23.26 -2.24
CA GLY A 98 16.71 -22.35 -2.29
C GLY A 98 16.35 -20.96 -2.79
N ARG A 99 16.93 -20.54 -3.92
CA ARG A 99 16.66 -19.25 -4.57
C ARG A 99 15.69 -19.35 -5.73
N GLN A 100 14.81 -20.32 -5.71
CA GLN A 100 13.82 -20.52 -6.77
C GLN A 100 12.43 -20.51 -6.17
N VAL A 101 11.54 -19.76 -6.81
CA VAL A 101 10.10 -19.79 -6.57
C VAL A 101 9.45 -20.28 -7.85
N SER A 102 8.67 -21.34 -7.75
CA SER A 102 7.98 -21.94 -8.88
C SER A 102 6.46 -21.78 -8.76
N ARG A 103 5.74 -21.95 -9.84
CA ARG A 103 4.27 -21.97 -9.83
C ARG A 103 3.68 -23.16 -9.05
N PHE A 104 4.50 -24.11 -8.64
CA PHE A 104 4.09 -25.22 -7.77
C PHE A 104 4.28 -24.92 -6.28
N ASP A 105 4.93 -23.80 -5.99
CA ASP A 105 5.09 -23.32 -4.63
C ASP A 105 3.82 -22.66 -4.12
N THR A 106 3.78 -22.39 -2.82
CA THR A 106 2.63 -21.77 -2.16
C THR A 106 3.03 -20.51 -1.41
N VAL A 107 2.12 -19.54 -1.40
CA VAL A 107 2.16 -18.43 -0.46
C VAL A 107 1.30 -18.83 0.73
N ARG A 108 1.85 -18.75 1.92
CA ARG A 108 1.09 -18.97 3.17
C ARG A 108 0.71 -17.62 3.74
N VAL A 109 -0.57 -17.48 4.03
CA VAL A 109 -1.17 -16.29 4.65
C VAL A 109 -1.97 -16.79 5.86
N ALA A 110 -1.52 -16.47 7.06
CA ALA A 110 -2.06 -17.04 8.27
C ALA A 110 -2.12 -18.60 8.19
N GLU A 111 -3.31 -19.19 8.25
CA GLU A 111 -3.51 -20.64 8.13
C GLU A 111 -3.77 -21.11 6.68
N GLU A 112 -3.96 -20.16 5.75
CA GLU A 112 -4.23 -20.51 4.35
C GLU A 112 -2.96 -20.80 3.57
N ARG A 113 -3.05 -21.77 2.65
CA ARG A 113 -2.03 -22.09 1.65
C ARG A 113 -2.56 -21.73 0.28
N CYS A 114 -1.97 -20.73 -0.31
CA CYS A 114 -2.38 -20.17 -1.59
C CYS A 114 -1.43 -20.66 -2.68
N GLN A 115 -1.90 -21.56 -3.54
CA GLN A 115 -1.10 -22.06 -4.65
C GLN A 115 -0.75 -20.92 -5.61
N ILE A 116 0.51 -20.81 -5.98
CA ILE A 116 0.97 -19.89 -7.03
C ILE A 116 0.51 -20.45 -8.39
N THR A 117 -0.10 -19.61 -9.20
CA THR A 117 -0.57 -19.98 -10.54
C THR A 117 0.22 -19.30 -11.64
N GLU A 118 0.80 -18.13 -11.36
CA GLU A 118 1.55 -17.36 -12.34
C GLU A 118 2.64 -16.56 -11.66
N ILE A 119 3.77 -16.41 -12.34
CA ILE A 119 4.93 -15.64 -11.89
C ILE A 119 5.37 -14.76 -13.05
N ARG A 120 5.60 -13.46 -12.77
CA ARG A 120 6.12 -12.50 -13.75
C ARG A 120 7.22 -11.64 -13.12
N ALA A 121 8.29 -11.38 -13.86
CA ALA A 121 9.27 -10.39 -13.43
C ALA A 121 8.69 -8.98 -13.55
N VAL A 122 8.94 -8.11 -12.56
CA VAL A 122 8.54 -6.71 -12.62
C VAL A 122 9.72 -5.85 -13.04
N ASP A 123 9.52 -5.00 -14.06
CA ASP A 123 10.53 -4.01 -14.43
C ASP A 123 10.54 -2.84 -13.44
N VAL A 124 11.21 -3.07 -12.32
CA VAL A 124 11.34 -2.10 -11.23
C VAL A 124 12.09 -0.84 -11.65
N LYS A 125 13.01 -0.95 -12.60
CA LYS A 125 13.80 0.20 -13.07
C LYS A 125 12.92 1.15 -13.88
N GLN A 126 12.15 0.61 -14.82
CA GLN A 126 11.20 1.40 -15.61
C GLN A 126 10.13 2.01 -14.70
N MET A 127 9.55 1.22 -13.81
CA MET A 127 8.58 1.68 -12.84
C MET A 127 9.08 2.87 -12.00
N LYS A 128 10.32 2.81 -11.52
CA LYS A 128 10.92 3.91 -10.76
C LYS A 128 11.18 5.14 -11.62
N ALA A 129 11.58 4.96 -12.89
CA ALA A 129 11.81 6.04 -13.83
C ALA A 129 10.51 6.80 -14.13
N ASP A 130 9.43 6.07 -14.42
CA ASP A 130 8.12 6.65 -14.74
C ASP A 130 7.55 7.39 -13.52
N ARG A 131 7.69 6.81 -12.33
CA ARG A 131 7.30 7.48 -11.09
C ARG A 131 8.06 8.77 -10.85
N LYS A 132 9.37 8.76 -11.10
CA LYS A 132 10.19 9.98 -10.99
C LYS A 132 9.74 11.04 -11.98
N ALA A 133 9.45 10.66 -13.22
CA ALA A 133 8.95 11.56 -14.25
C ALA A 133 7.58 12.13 -13.87
N ALA A 134 6.65 11.32 -13.38
CA ALA A 134 5.34 11.75 -12.92
C ALA A 134 5.41 12.74 -11.75
N ASN A 135 6.32 12.53 -10.81
CA ASN A 135 6.51 13.43 -9.66
C ASN A 135 7.25 14.73 -10.03
N ALA A 136 7.94 14.78 -11.17
CA ALA A 136 8.64 15.98 -11.67
C ALA A 136 7.77 16.83 -12.59
N ALA A 137 6.60 16.35 -13.01
CA ALA A 137 5.65 17.11 -13.81
C ALA A 137 5.00 18.24 -12.96
N PRO A 138 4.88 19.48 -13.48
CA PRO A 138 4.29 20.61 -12.76
C PRO A 138 2.78 20.47 -12.56
#